data_64ec153878afb349f1a656e6941435d4
#
_entry.id   64ec153878afb349f1a656e6941435d4
#
_cell.length_a   1.000
_cell.length_b   1.000
_cell.length_c   1.000
_cell.angle_alpha   90.00
_cell.angle_beta   90.00
_cell.angle_gamma   90.00
#
_symmetry.space_group_name_H-M   'P 1'
#
loop_
_entity.id
_entity.type
_entity.pdbx_description
1 polymer ?
#
loop_
_entity_poly.entity_id
_entity_poly.type
_entity_poly.pdbx_seq_one_letter_code
_entity_poly.pdbx_strand_id
1 'polypeptide(L)'
;MNTDNASLYVKWLKQEVAPALGCTEPVAISFAAAYAAQYLDQPCTKISGFISANLYKNAMGVTIPGTTVCGVPLAAAIGAFGGDPQKGLKTLEDITPRHVEMAQKLIANNAVDIAVEETPDFIHLDLTLSAGENCCRVVVKGTHTNVVELYINGQPQPLSEKQNTRTQRETLPTFSLQQAYDFINRVDFNDIRFILDVARLNSALAAEGKTKKYGLNINGTFSDAVKNGLMSNDLLSKVIINTVAASDARMGGAPVVAMSNFGSGNQGITATMPVVVVAEHLGVDEETLARALSLSHLTAISIHSRYTRLSALCAASTAAMGAAAGMAWLFTRDINTINTAIINMISDITGMICDGASNSCAMKVSSVVSSAFKAVLMAMQNSCAGANDGIVCADVEQTINNLCRLVIKPMTLTDKEIISIMVAK
;
A
#
# COMPACT_ATOMS: atom_id res chain seq x y z
N MET A 1 30.91 1.92 9.61
CA MET A 1 29.68 2.65 9.21
C MET A 1 29.59 3.83 10.13
N ASN A 2 29.48 5.09 9.62
CA ASN A 2 29.29 6.24 10.49
C ASN A 2 27.93 6.08 11.22
N THR A 3 27.87 6.46 12.48
CA THR A 3 26.63 6.48 13.30
C THR A 3 25.49 7.26 12.62
N ASP A 4 25.81 8.26 11.80
CA ASP A 4 24.85 9.03 11.01
C ASP A 4 24.07 8.18 9.98
N ASN A 5 24.70 7.18 9.37
CA ASN A 5 24.03 6.32 8.39
C ASN A 5 23.05 5.32 9.02
N ALA A 6 23.33 4.81 10.22
CA ALA A 6 22.38 3.92 10.91
C ALA A 6 21.08 4.63 11.25
N SER A 7 21.16 5.90 11.69
CA SER A 7 19.99 6.73 11.98
C SER A 7 19.11 6.97 10.73
N LEU A 8 19.72 7.03 9.54
CA LEU A 8 19.01 7.23 8.28
C LEU A 8 18.08 6.06 7.93
N TYR A 9 18.53 4.80 8.06
CA TYR A 9 17.68 3.63 7.75
C TYR A 9 16.54 3.46 8.75
N VAL A 10 16.78 3.72 10.03
CA VAL A 10 15.73 3.77 11.05
C VAL A 10 14.72 4.87 10.71
N LYS A 11 15.17 6.03 10.24
CA LYS A 11 14.33 7.14 9.80
C LYS A 11 13.48 6.75 8.58
N TRP A 12 14.08 6.09 7.57
CA TRP A 12 13.36 5.52 6.43
C TRP A 12 12.25 4.55 6.88
N LEU A 13 12.58 3.60 7.75
CA LEU A 13 11.59 2.65 8.26
C LEU A 13 10.46 3.37 8.99
N LYS A 14 10.75 4.28 9.92
CA LYS A 14 9.74 5.03 10.68
C LYS A 14 8.88 5.96 9.83
N GLN A 15 9.44 6.51 8.75
CA GLN A 15 8.73 7.41 7.84
C GLN A 15 7.82 6.65 6.87
N GLU A 16 8.28 5.54 6.32
CA GLU A 16 7.61 4.85 5.21
C GLU A 16 6.83 3.60 5.64
N VAL A 17 7.03 3.13 6.87
CA VAL A 17 6.30 1.99 7.43
C VAL A 17 5.34 2.51 8.51
N ALA A 18 4.06 2.62 8.15
CA ALA A 18 3.07 3.27 8.99
C ALA A 18 1.71 2.52 8.97
N PRO A 19 0.97 2.53 10.08
CA PRO A 19 -0.35 1.90 10.13
C PRO A 19 -1.36 2.67 9.29
N ALA A 20 -2.24 1.94 8.57
CA ALA A 20 -3.34 2.49 7.78
C ALA A 20 -4.57 1.58 7.85
N LEU A 21 -5.75 2.17 7.87
CA LEU A 21 -7.02 1.45 7.83
C LEU A 21 -7.56 1.45 6.39
N GLY A 22 -7.71 0.27 5.81
CA GLY A 22 -8.19 0.13 4.43
C GLY A 22 -7.21 0.65 3.37
N CYS A 23 -7.74 1.09 2.23
CA CYS A 23 -6.95 1.71 1.17
C CYS A 23 -6.83 3.21 1.38
N THR A 24 -5.63 3.74 1.19
CA THR A 24 -5.31 5.14 1.49
C THR A 24 -6.03 6.13 0.57
N GLU A 25 -6.28 5.76 -0.67
CA GLU A 25 -6.89 6.64 -1.67
C GLU A 25 -8.38 6.92 -1.42
N PRO A 26 -9.27 5.93 -1.22
CA PRO A 26 -10.65 6.25 -0.83
C PRO A 26 -10.73 6.91 0.55
N VAL A 27 -9.82 6.55 1.47
CA VAL A 27 -9.73 7.21 2.78
C VAL A 27 -9.32 8.68 2.65
N ALA A 28 -8.45 9.05 1.70
CA ALA A 28 -8.13 10.45 1.41
C ALA A 28 -9.35 11.26 0.93
N ILE A 29 -10.20 10.64 0.10
CA ILE A 29 -11.46 11.26 -0.36
C ILE A 29 -12.40 11.45 0.84
N SER A 30 -12.54 10.42 1.67
CA SER A 30 -13.35 10.51 2.90
C SER A 30 -12.81 11.54 3.88
N PHE A 31 -11.48 11.64 4.02
CA PHE A 31 -10.82 12.65 4.85
C PHE A 31 -11.13 14.07 4.36
N ALA A 32 -10.99 14.34 3.05
CA ALA A 32 -11.28 15.66 2.48
C ALA A 32 -12.76 16.04 2.70
N ALA A 33 -13.68 15.10 2.47
CA ALA A 33 -15.09 15.32 2.71
C ALA A 33 -15.42 15.55 4.20
N ALA A 34 -14.83 14.74 5.10
CA ALA A 34 -14.98 14.93 6.54
C ALA A 34 -14.40 16.27 7.01
N TYR A 35 -13.24 16.66 6.44
CA TYR A 35 -12.63 17.95 6.74
C TYR A 35 -13.51 19.12 6.32
N ALA A 36 -14.15 19.07 5.15
CA ALA A 36 -15.08 20.09 4.71
C ALA A 36 -16.39 20.09 5.52
N ALA A 37 -16.91 18.91 5.86
CA ALA A 37 -18.19 18.76 6.57
C ALA A 37 -18.19 19.39 7.97
N GLN A 38 -17.05 19.44 8.67
CA GLN A 38 -16.97 20.05 10.01
C GLN A 38 -17.22 21.58 10.01
N TYR A 39 -17.22 22.24 8.83
CA TYR A 39 -17.52 23.66 8.67
C TYR A 39 -18.94 23.93 8.15
N LEU A 40 -19.78 22.89 8.04
CA LEU A 40 -21.18 23.03 7.69
C LEU A 40 -22.05 23.00 8.94
N ASP A 41 -23.02 23.91 9.03
CA ASP A 41 -23.95 24.01 10.17
C ASP A 41 -25.03 22.91 10.17
N GLN A 42 -25.21 22.24 9.03
CA GLN A 42 -26.21 21.21 8.79
C GLN A 42 -25.60 20.03 8.03
N PRO A 43 -26.24 18.84 8.04
CA PRO A 43 -25.81 17.72 7.25
C PRO A 43 -25.65 18.06 5.77
N CYS A 44 -24.58 17.57 5.14
CA CYS A 44 -24.26 17.78 3.74
C CYS A 44 -25.42 17.33 2.83
N THR A 45 -25.80 18.18 1.88
CA THR A 45 -26.88 17.90 0.89
C THR A 45 -26.34 17.75 -0.53
N LYS A 46 -25.10 18.19 -0.80
CA LYS A 46 -24.47 18.06 -2.11
C LYS A 46 -22.96 18.02 -1.96
N ILE A 47 -22.31 17.17 -2.77
CA ILE A 47 -20.86 17.09 -2.93
C ILE A 47 -20.54 17.27 -4.40
N SER A 48 -19.60 18.17 -4.73
CA SER A 48 -19.13 18.37 -6.09
C SER A 48 -17.63 18.66 -6.10
N GLY A 49 -16.99 18.47 -7.24
CA GLY A 49 -15.57 18.75 -7.40
C GLY A 49 -14.87 17.80 -8.35
N PHE A 50 -13.58 17.64 -8.16
CA PHE A 50 -12.79 16.70 -8.97
C PHE A 50 -11.69 16.01 -8.15
N ILE A 51 -11.19 14.92 -8.71
CA ILE A 51 -10.01 14.19 -8.20
C ILE A 51 -9.06 13.90 -9.35
N SER A 52 -7.77 13.77 -9.02
CA SER A 52 -6.76 13.37 -10.02
C SER A 52 -7.04 11.96 -10.55
N ALA A 53 -6.71 11.72 -11.82
CA ALA A 53 -6.91 10.45 -12.50
C ALA A 53 -6.22 9.27 -11.78
N ASN A 54 -5.03 9.48 -11.23
CA ASN A 54 -4.30 8.47 -10.45
C ASN A 54 -4.99 8.12 -9.13
N LEU A 55 -5.58 9.11 -8.45
CA LEU A 55 -6.36 8.87 -7.25
C LEU A 55 -7.64 8.10 -7.56
N TYR A 56 -8.35 8.46 -8.65
CA TYR A 56 -9.51 7.74 -9.15
C TYR A 56 -9.21 6.27 -9.41
N LYS A 57 -8.13 5.98 -10.16
CA LYS A 57 -7.68 4.62 -10.45
C LYS A 57 -7.56 3.76 -9.19
N ASN A 58 -7.05 4.31 -8.09
CA ASN A 58 -6.80 3.59 -6.86
C ASN A 58 -7.95 3.66 -5.83
N ALA A 59 -9.00 4.44 -6.09
CA ALA A 59 -10.14 4.58 -5.18
C ALA A 59 -11.40 3.84 -5.64
N MET A 60 -11.58 3.62 -6.94
CA MET A 60 -12.84 3.14 -7.50
C MET A 60 -13.20 1.70 -7.13
N GLY A 61 -12.22 0.79 -7.14
CA GLY A 61 -12.49 -0.65 -7.08
C GLY A 61 -12.30 -1.28 -5.70
N VAL A 62 -11.92 -0.53 -4.68
CA VAL A 62 -11.65 -1.06 -3.35
C VAL A 62 -12.84 -0.83 -2.41
N THR A 63 -13.13 -1.84 -1.60
CA THR A 63 -14.20 -1.76 -0.60
C THR A 63 -13.84 -0.72 0.48
N ILE A 64 -14.78 0.18 0.75
CA ILE A 64 -14.61 1.22 1.78
C ILE A 64 -14.69 0.55 3.16
N PRO A 65 -13.75 0.83 4.07
CA PRO A 65 -13.71 0.23 5.41
C PRO A 65 -15.06 0.33 6.13
N GLY A 66 -15.48 -0.78 6.73
CA GLY A 66 -16.75 -0.87 7.45
C GLY A 66 -17.99 -0.99 6.57
N THR A 67 -17.82 -1.13 5.23
CA THR A 67 -18.91 -1.33 4.26
C THR A 67 -18.68 -2.58 3.42
N THR A 68 -19.63 -2.90 2.54
CA THR A 68 -19.49 -3.92 1.49
C THR A 68 -19.44 -3.30 0.08
N VAL A 69 -19.32 -1.98 -0.02
CA VAL A 69 -19.47 -1.21 -1.26
C VAL A 69 -18.17 -0.44 -1.54
N CYS A 70 -17.90 -0.19 -2.82
CA CYS A 70 -16.75 0.59 -3.31
C CYS A 70 -17.23 1.84 -4.07
N GLY A 71 -16.31 2.70 -4.43
CA GLY A 71 -16.53 3.84 -5.32
C GLY A 71 -16.26 5.20 -4.68
N VAL A 72 -15.81 6.12 -5.53
CA VAL A 72 -15.47 7.51 -5.17
C VAL A 72 -16.65 8.27 -4.56
N PRO A 73 -17.87 8.21 -5.14
CA PRO A 73 -19.03 8.89 -4.56
C PRO A 73 -19.35 8.43 -3.14
N LEU A 74 -19.24 7.12 -2.88
CA LEU A 74 -19.49 6.56 -1.55
C LEU A 74 -18.41 6.98 -0.55
N ALA A 75 -17.15 6.99 -0.95
CA ALA A 75 -16.04 7.43 -0.10
C ALA A 75 -16.25 8.88 0.37
N ALA A 76 -16.62 9.78 -0.54
CA ALA A 76 -16.90 11.17 -0.23
C ALA A 76 -18.13 11.31 0.70
N ALA A 77 -19.24 10.65 0.37
CA ALA A 77 -20.47 10.75 1.14
C ALA A 77 -20.33 10.16 2.56
N ILE A 78 -19.68 9.01 2.73
CA ILE A 78 -19.40 8.44 4.06
C ILE A 78 -18.48 9.36 4.88
N GLY A 79 -17.46 9.94 4.25
CA GLY A 79 -16.59 10.92 4.90
C GLY A 79 -17.36 12.11 5.43
N ALA A 80 -18.30 12.65 4.62
CA ALA A 80 -19.13 13.80 4.99
C ALA A 80 -20.07 13.54 6.18
N PHE A 81 -20.57 12.30 6.36
CA PHE A 81 -21.55 11.99 7.42
C PHE A 81 -20.94 11.36 8.67
N GLY A 82 -19.81 10.67 8.57
CA GLY A 82 -19.29 9.89 9.70
C GLY A 82 -17.77 9.94 9.85
N GLY A 83 -17.07 10.66 8.99
CA GLY A 83 -15.61 10.76 9.05
C GLY A 83 -15.13 11.70 10.14
N ASP A 84 -14.05 11.30 10.82
CA ASP A 84 -13.29 12.17 11.75
C ASP A 84 -11.95 12.57 11.14
N PRO A 85 -11.80 13.83 10.66
CA PRO A 85 -10.56 14.26 10.01
C PRO A 85 -9.37 14.35 10.98
N GLN A 86 -9.61 14.40 12.32
CA GLN A 86 -8.52 14.41 13.30
C GLN A 86 -7.76 13.06 13.33
N LYS A 87 -8.41 11.99 12.87
CA LYS A 87 -7.82 10.64 12.81
C LYS A 87 -6.96 10.40 11.55
N GLY A 88 -6.85 11.37 10.63
CA GLY A 88 -6.05 11.26 9.42
C GLY A 88 -6.45 10.04 8.57
N LEU A 89 -5.51 9.10 8.29
CA LEU A 89 -5.79 7.89 7.51
C LEU A 89 -6.69 6.85 8.22
N LYS A 90 -7.19 7.16 9.42
CA LYS A 90 -8.20 6.38 10.14
C LYS A 90 -9.54 7.11 10.21
N THR A 91 -9.78 8.07 9.36
CA THR A 91 -10.96 8.94 9.37
C THR A 91 -12.29 8.16 9.40
N LEU A 92 -12.31 6.92 8.90
CA LEU A 92 -13.49 6.04 8.85
C LEU A 92 -13.57 5.02 10.00
N GLU A 93 -12.73 5.12 11.04
CA GLU A 93 -12.66 4.14 12.12
C GLU A 93 -13.98 3.98 12.89
N ASP A 94 -14.75 5.06 13.05
CA ASP A 94 -15.99 5.10 13.85
C ASP A 94 -17.27 5.14 13.00
N ILE A 95 -17.21 4.79 11.71
CA ILE A 95 -18.41 4.80 10.88
C ILE A 95 -19.42 3.75 11.35
N THR A 96 -20.70 4.09 11.21
CA THR A 96 -21.82 3.25 11.61
C THR A 96 -22.70 2.90 10.41
N PRO A 97 -23.55 1.86 10.49
CA PRO A 97 -24.52 1.54 9.44
C PRO A 97 -25.42 2.73 9.06
N ARG A 98 -25.74 3.61 10.03
CA ARG A 98 -26.51 4.84 9.78
C ARG A 98 -25.78 5.80 8.84
N HIS A 99 -24.47 5.97 9.01
CA HIS A 99 -23.67 6.83 8.14
C HIS A 99 -23.62 6.28 6.71
N VAL A 100 -23.54 4.96 6.56
CA VAL A 100 -23.61 4.27 5.26
C VAL A 100 -24.97 4.50 4.58
N GLU A 101 -26.08 4.36 5.33
CA GLU A 101 -27.42 4.61 4.81
C GLU A 101 -27.60 6.07 4.35
N MET A 102 -27.12 7.04 5.13
CA MET A 102 -27.17 8.46 4.76
C MET A 102 -26.35 8.73 3.48
N ALA A 103 -25.17 8.15 3.38
CA ALA A 103 -24.33 8.28 2.18
C ALA A 103 -24.99 7.68 0.94
N GLN A 104 -25.59 6.50 1.05
CA GLN A 104 -26.33 5.86 -0.04
C GLN A 104 -27.53 6.69 -0.50
N LYS A 105 -28.26 7.31 0.44
CA LYS A 105 -29.38 8.24 0.11
C LYS A 105 -28.88 9.47 -0.64
N LEU A 106 -27.75 10.05 -0.24
CA LEU A 106 -27.19 11.21 -0.94
C LEU A 106 -26.83 10.86 -2.40
N ILE A 107 -26.22 9.69 -2.61
CA ILE A 107 -25.86 9.19 -3.94
C ILE A 107 -27.12 8.91 -4.78
N ALA A 108 -28.13 8.24 -4.21
CA ALA A 108 -29.38 7.93 -4.89
C ALA A 108 -30.15 9.20 -5.36
N ASN A 109 -29.93 10.32 -4.68
CA ASN A 109 -30.51 11.63 -5.07
C ASN A 109 -29.64 12.36 -6.12
N ASN A 110 -28.63 11.72 -6.73
CA ASN A 110 -27.67 12.32 -7.67
C ASN A 110 -26.98 13.59 -7.11
N ALA A 111 -26.77 13.63 -5.81
CA ALA A 111 -26.19 14.80 -5.12
C ALA A 111 -24.66 14.71 -4.94
N VAL A 112 -24.02 13.71 -5.52
CA VAL A 112 -22.56 13.55 -5.52
C VAL A 112 -22.07 13.55 -6.96
N ASP A 113 -21.36 14.62 -7.33
CA ASP A 113 -20.81 14.84 -8.68
C ASP A 113 -19.32 15.15 -8.57
N ILE A 114 -18.49 14.14 -8.79
CA ILE A 114 -17.02 14.23 -8.70
C ILE A 114 -16.42 13.83 -10.03
N ALA A 115 -15.85 14.81 -10.73
CA ALA A 115 -15.18 14.61 -12.00
C ALA A 115 -13.78 14.00 -11.81
N VAL A 116 -13.25 13.42 -12.87
CA VAL A 116 -11.86 12.96 -12.95
C VAL A 116 -11.09 13.92 -13.85
N GLU A 117 -9.98 14.47 -13.35
CA GLU A 117 -9.16 15.40 -14.10
C GLU A 117 -7.69 14.94 -14.19
N GLU A 118 -7.07 15.18 -15.35
CA GLU A 118 -5.64 15.04 -15.50
C GLU A 118 -4.94 16.23 -14.85
N THR A 119 -4.17 15.97 -13.80
CA THR A 119 -3.36 16.97 -13.11
C THR A 119 -1.92 16.47 -12.97
N PRO A 120 -0.93 17.37 -12.83
CA PRO A 120 0.45 16.96 -12.60
C PRO A 120 0.65 16.29 -11.22
N ASP A 121 -0.27 16.53 -10.28
CA ASP A 121 -0.21 15.97 -8.92
C ASP A 121 -0.88 14.60 -8.88
N PHE A 122 -0.16 13.58 -8.46
CA PHE A 122 -0.72 12.22 -8.30
C PHE A 122 -1.86 12.16 -7.28
N ILE A 123 -1.77 12.96 -6.21
CA ILE A 123 -2.82 13.12 -5.21
C ILE A 123 -3.28 14.57 -5.27
N HIS A 124 -4.45 14.77 -5.86
CA HIS A 124 -5.14 16.04 -5.93
C HIS A 124 -6.65 15.79 -5.80
N LEU A 125 -7.22 16.38 -4.78
CA LEU A 125 -8.66 16.41 -4.55
C LEU A 125 -9.08 17.87 -4.37
N ASP A 126 -10.18 18.24 -4.99
CA ASP A 126 -10.83 19.55 -4.83
C ASP A 126 -12.31 19.28 -4.65
N LEU A 127 -12.79 19.30 -3.42
CA LEU A 127 -14.15 18.96 -3.09
C LEU A 127 -14.87 20.15 -2.44
N THR A 128 -16.07 20.41 -2.92
CA THR A 128 -17.01 21.38 -2.33
C THR A 128 -18.21 20.63 -1.78
N LEU A 129 -18.46 20.78 -0.49
CA LEU A 129 -19.64 20.29 0.20
C LEU A 129 -20.59 21.44 0.46
N SER A 130 -21.91 21.20 0.28
CA SER A 130 -22.93 22.21 0.49
C SER A 130 -24.05 21.70 1.42
N ALA A 131 -24.60 22.61 2.22
CA ALA A 131 -25.77 22.39 3.08
C ALA A 131 -26.60 23.67 3.12
N GLY A 132 -27.74 23.70 2.40
CA GLY A 132 -28.49 24.92 2.21
C GLY A 132 -27.70 26.02 1.49
N GLU A 133 -27.56 27.19 2.12
CA GLU A 133 -26.76 28.30 1.58
C GLU A 133 -25.28 28.23 1.95
N ASN A 134 -24.90 27.33 2.87
CA ASN A 134 -23.53 27.18 3.33
C ASN A 134 -22.76 26.20 2.47
N CYS A 135 -21.51 26.53 2.16
CA CYS A 135 -20.60 25.63 1.46
C CYS A 135 -19.18 25.70 2.02
N CYS A 136 -18.49 24.58 1.94
CA CYS A 136 -17.05 24.48 2.27
C CYS A 136 -16.32 23.77 1.14
N ARG A 137 -15.28 24.42 0.59
CA ARG A 137 -14.36 23.83 -0.38
C ARG A 137 -13.03 23.53 0.29
N VAL A 138 -12.54 22.34 0.06
CA VAL A 138 -11.25 21.84 0.56
C VAL A 138 -10.43 21.31 -0.59
N VAL A 139 -9.13 21.68 -0.62
CA VAL A 139 -8.14 21.13 -1.57
C VAL A 139 -7.09 20.35 -0.80
N VAL A 140 -6.89 19.09 -1.21
CA VAL A 140 -5.85 18.18 -0.67
C VAL A 140 -4.85 17.86 -1.77
N LYS A 141 -3.55 18.07 -1.54
CA LYS A 141 -2.49 17.83 -2.53
C LYS A 141 -1.25 17.17 -1.95
N GLY A 142 -0.54 16.39 -2.78
CA GLY A 142 0.78 15.84 -2.51
C GLY A 142 0.78 14.62 -1.58
N THR A 143 0.03 14.67 -0.48
CA THR A 143 -0.20 13.52 0.40
C THR A 143 -1.69 13.36 0.71
N HIS A 144 -2.09 12.18 1.18
CA HIS A 144 -3.49 11.79 1.37
C HIS A 144 -4.28 12.64 2.39
N THR A 145 -3.61 13.41 3.24
CA THR A 145 -4.22 14.20 4.31
C THR A 145 -3.69 15.63 4.38
N ASN A 146 -3.01 16.10 3.33
CA ASN A 146 -2.48 17.45 3.28
C ASN A 146 -3.47 18.43 2.68
N VAL A 147 -4.20 19.13 3.52
CA VAL A 147 -5.06 20.26 3.11
C VAL A 147 -4.18 21.45 2.77
N VAL A 148 -4.28 21.94 1.53
CA VAL A 148 -3.52 23.09 1.01
C VAL A 148 -4.38 24.34 0.83
N GLU A 149 -5.71 24.17 0.68
CA GLU A 149 -6.66 25.29 0.59
C GLU A 149 -7.95 24.94 1.33
N LEU A 150 -8.53 25.95 1.97
CA LEU A 150 -9.83 25.89 2.65
C LEU A 150 -10.61 27.17 2.36
N TYR A 151 -11.86 27.02 1.92
CA TYR A 151 -12.79 28.12 1.70
C TYR A 151 -14.12 27.84 2.39
N ILE A 152 -14.64 28.82 3.13
CA ILE A 152 -15.97 28.76 3.73
C ILE A 152 -16.82 29.85 3.08
N ASN A 153 -17.93 29.47 2.44
CA ASN A 153 -18.81 30.38 1.71
C ASN A 153 -18.04 31.28 0.70
N GLY A 154 -17.07 30.68 0.00
CA GLY A 154 -16.20 31.34 -0.97
C GLY A 154 -15.08 32.19 -0.39
N GLN A 155 -14.98 32.33 0.95
CA GLN A 155 -13.93 33.08 1.61
C GLN A 155 -12.76 32.18 2.02
N PRO A 156 -11.52 32.49 1.60
CA PRO A 156 -10.34 31.70 1.99
C PRO A 156 -10.14 31.76 3.51
N GLN A 157 -9.76 30.63 4.08
CA GLN A 157 -9.48 30.49 5.50
C GLN A 157 -8.01 30.16 5.73
N PRO A 158 -7.38 30.70 6.79
CA PRO A 158 -6.03 30.34 7.15
C PRO A 158 -5.97 28.88 7.61
N LEU A 159 -5.02 28.12 7.08
CA LEU A 159 -4.74 26.78 7.55
C LEU A 159 -3.88 26.86 8.83
N SER A 160 -4.15 26.01 9.81
CA SER A 160 -3.37 25.99 11.05
C SER A 160 -1.92 25.59 10.76
N GLU A 161 -0.96 26.21 11.47
CA GLU A 161 0.48 25.90 11.34
C GLU A 161 0.80 24.42 11.56
N LYS A 162 0.01 23.71 12.37
CA LYS A 162 0.12 22.25 12.56
C LYS A 162 -0.17 21.44 11.29
N GLN A 163 -0.90 21.99 10.32
CA GLN A 163 -1.18 21.35 9.04
C GLN A 163 -0.06 21.59 8.03
N ASN A 164 0.56 22.77 8.05
CA ASN A 164 1.70 23.09 7.20
C ASN A 164 2.99 22.31 7.57
N THR A 165 3.15 21.90 8.82
CA THR A 165 4.34 21.15 9.26
C THR A 165 4.26 19.64 9.03
N ARG A 166 3.07 19.08 8.71
CA ARG A 166 2.90 17.65 8.40
C ARG A 166 3.35 17.24 6.99
N THR A 167 3.86 18.15 6.17
CA THR A 167 3.86 17.96 4.72
C THR A 167 5.19 17.97 4.01
N GLN A 168 6.29 18.21 4.66
CA GLN A 168 7.57 17.89 4.03
C GLN A 168 8.05 16.54 4.55
N ARG A 169 7.58 15.44 3.92
CA ARG A 169 8.35 14.20 4.02
C ARG A 169 9.75 14.53 3.56
N GLU A 170 10.70 14.37 4.48
CA GLU A 170 12.09 14.58 4.15
C GLU A 170 12.47 13.67 2.99
N THR A 171 13.03 14.24 1.91
CA THR A 171 13.58 13.44 0.83
C THR A 171 14.84 12.80 1.34
N LEU A 172 14.74 11.53 1.75
CA LEU A 172 15.87 10.78 2.25
C LEU A 172 16.74 10.28 1.09
N PRO A 173 18.05 10.27 1.21
CA PRO A 173 18.95 9.75 0.18
C PRO A 173 18.63 8.29 -0.16
N THR A 174 18.73 7.93 -1.43
CA THR A 174 18.64 6.53 -1.87
C THR A 174 19.80 5.71 -1.32
N PHE A 175 19.61 4.42 -1.18
CA PHE A 175 20.61 3.49 -0.71
C PHE A 175 20.58 2.18 -1.53
N SER A 176 21.69 1.45 -1.52
CA SER A 176 21.82 0.17 -2.21
C SER A 176 21.35 -0.99 -1.32
N LEU A 177 21.10 -2.13 -1.96
CA LEU A 177 20.79 -3.38 -1.27
C LEU A 177 21.93 -3.82 -0.32
N GLN A 178 23.18 -3.66 -0.77
CA GLN A 178 24.36 -3.94 0.07
C GLN A 178 24.37 -3.09 1.33
N GLN A 179 24.03 -1.81 1.22
CA GLN A 179 23.97 -0.91 2.37
C GLN A 179 22.86 -1.32 3.35
N ALA A 180 21.69 -1.72 2.85
CA ALA A 180 20.61 -2.24 3.70
C ALA A 180 21.02 -3.53 4.41
N TYR A 181 21.66 -4.45 3.69
CA TYR A 181 22.22 -5.68 4.26
C TYR A 181 23.26 -5.40 5.36
N ASP A 182 24.21 -4.50 5.11
CA ASP A 182 25.23 -4.13 6.09
C ASP A 182 24.60 -3.50 7.33
N PHE A 183 23.57 -2.67 7.14
CA PHE A 183 22.85 -2.04 8.22
C PHE A 183 22.20 -3.08 9.13
N ILE A 184 21.38 -3.99 8.59
CA ILE A 184 20.62 -4.93 9.42
C ILE A 184 21.50 -5.93 10.17
N ASN A 185 22.73 -6.20 9.69
CA ASN A 185 23.69 -7.08 10.34
C ASN A 185 24.46 -6.38 11.49
N ARG A 186 24.46 -5.03 11.57
CA ARG A 186 25.25 -4.24 12.53
C ARG A 186 24.43 -3.40 13.49
N VAL A 187 23.17 -3.08 13.15
CA VAL A 187 22.30 -2.22 13.96
C VAL A 187 22.00 -2.87 15.31
N ASP A 188 21.94 -2.06 16.37
CA ASP A 188 21.43 -2.52 17.67
C ASP A 188 19.96 -2.94 17.55
N PHE A 189 19.61 -4.07 18.16
CA PHE A 189 18.24 -4.60 18.10
C PHE A 189 17.21 -3.60 18.64
N ASN A 190 17.55 -2.84 19.68
CA ASN A 190 16.63 -1.86 20.26
C ASN A 190 16.27 -0.74 19.28
N ASP A 191 17.17 -0.39 18.34
CA ASP A 191 16.92 0.63 17.34
C ASP A 191 15.93 0.17 16.26
N ILE A 192 15.80 -1.14 16.03
CA ILE A 192 14.90 -1.73 15.03
C ILE A 192 13.77 -2.56 15.64
N ARG A 193 13.69 -2.70 16.96
CA ARG A 193 12.66 -3.51 17.63
C ARG A 193 11.23 -3.09 17.27
N PHE A 194 11.02 -1.79 17.02
CA PHE A 194 9.70 -1.28 16.60
C PHE A 194 9.17 -1.92 15.31
N ILE A 195 10.04 -2.49 14.46
CA ILE A 195 9.61 -3.15 13.21
C ILE A 195 8.78 -4.42 13.47
N LEU A 196 8.86 -5.00 14.65
CA LEU A 196 8.01 -6.14 15.03
C LEU A 196 6.52 -5.81 15.02
N ASP A 197 6.15 -4.53 15.11
CA ASP A 197 4.76 -4.10 14.96
C ASP A 197 4.20 -4.40 13.55
N VAL A 198 5.04 -4.48 12.51
CA VAL A 198 4.55 -4.87 11.18
C VAL A 198 4.06 -6.32 11.19
N ALA A 199 4.79 -7.21 11.87
CA ALA A 199 4.37 -8.61 12.04
C ALA A 199 3.06 -8.67 12.83
N ARG A 200 2.99 -8.00 13.98
CA ARG A 200 1.82 -8.00 14.86
C ARG A 200 0.55 -7.53 14.14
N LEU A 201 0.61 -6.37 13.45
CA LEU A 201 -0.57 -5.78 12.78
C LEU A 201 -1.00 -6.59 11.55
N ASN A 202 -0.05 -6.98 10.69
CA ASN A 202 -0.39 -7.72 9.47
C ASN A 202 -0.78 -9.17 9.76
N SER A 203 -0.26 -9.81 10.82
CA SER A 203 -0.74 -11.11 11.29
C SER A 203 -2.15 -11.04 11.87
N ALA A 204 -2.47 -9.98 12.62
CA ALA A 204 -3.84 -9.75 13.11
C ALA A 204 -4.82 -9.58 11.94
N LEU A 205 -4.44 -8.85 10.91
CA LEU A 205 -5.23 -8.68 9.69
C LEU A 205 -5.39 -10.01 8.94
N ALA A 206 -4.33 -10.84 8.85
CA ALA A 206 -4.40 -12.18 8.27
C ALA A 206 -5.32 -13.11 9.05
N ALA A 207 -5.28 -13.03 10.39
CA ALA A 207 -6.20 -13.79 11.25
C ALA A 207 -7.66 -13.38 10.98
N GLU A 208 -7.96 -12.09 10.93
CA GLU A 208 -9.29 -11.59 10.55
C GLU A 208 -9.73 -12.10 9.18
N GLY A 209 -8.84 -12.07 8.18
CA GLY A 209 -9.12 -12.55 6.82
C GLY A 209 -9.50 -14.03 6.72
N LYS A 210 -9.21 -14.83 7.77
CA LYS A 210 -9.58 -16.24 7.86
C LYS A 210 -10.90 -16.47 8.59
N THR A 211 -11.46 -15.47 9.30
CA THR A 211 -12.69 -15.61 10.10
C THR A 211 -13.93 -15.69 9.23
N LYS A 212 -13.95 -14.95 8.11
CA LYS A 212 -15.07 -14.87 7.17
C LYS A 212 -14.58 -14.54 5.77
N LYS A 213 -15.48 -14.62 4.81
CA LYS A 213 -15.16 -14.28 3.41
C LYS A 213 -15.01 -12.76 3.24
N TYR A 214 -13.82 -12.34 2.80
CA TYR A 214 -13.51 -10.98 2.41
C TYR A 214 -13.10 -10.94 0.93
N GLY A 215 -13.41 -9.87 0.24
CA GLY A 215 -12.99 -9.64 -1.13
C GLY A 215 -13.33 -10.82 -2.05
N LEU A 216 -12.32 -11.32 -2.75
CA LEU A 216 -12.44 -12.52 -3.59
C LEU A 216 -12.26 -13.84 -2.83
N ASN A 217 -11.93 -13.78 -1.54
CA ASN A 217 -11.71 -14.97 -0.69
C ASN A 217 -10.67 -15.95 -1.25
N ILE A 218 -9.56 -15.40 -1.74
CA ILE A 218 -8.47 -16.20 -2.33
C ILE A 218 -7.87 -17.14 -1.28
N ASN A 219 -7.70 -16.65 -0.03
CA ASN A 219 -7.21 -17.47 1.06
C ASN A 219 -8.11 -18.67 1.35
N GLY A 220 -9.44 -18.50 1.32
CA GLY A 220 -10.41 -19.59 1.51
C GLY A 220 -10.32 -20.61 0.36
N THR A 221 -10.22 -20.13 -0.87
CA THR A 221 -10.05 -21.00 -2.07
C THR A 221 -8.80 -21.87 -1.93
N PHE A 222 -7.67 -21.31 -1.55
CA PHE A 222 -6.44 -22.09 -1.40
C PHE A 222 -6.46 -22.98 -0.16
N SER A 223 -7.07 -22.54 0.95
CA SER A 223 -7.25 -23.37 2.13
C SER A 223 -8.10 -24.61 1.83
N ASP A 224 -9.17 -24.45 1.05
CA ASP A 224 -10.02 -25.57 0.63
C ASP A 224 -9.29 -26.47 -0.39
N ALA A 225 -8.47 -25.91 -1.27
CA ALA A 225 -7.64 -26.70 -2.17
C ALA A 225 -6.64 -27.60 -1.40
N VAL A 226 -6.04 -27.08 -0.33
CA VAL A 226 -5.17 -27.87 0.58
C VAL A 226 -5.97 -28.99 1.26
N LYS A 227 -7.15 -28.67 1.84
CA LYS A 227 -8.00 -29.67 2.50
C LYS A 227 -8.44 -30.80 1.55
N ASN A 228 -8.69 -30.45 0.29
CA ASN A 228 -9.14 -31.40 -0.73
C ASN A 228 -7.98 -32.10 -1.47
N GLY A 229 -6.74 -31.90 -1.06
CA GLY A 229 -5.55 -32.52 -1.65
C GLY A 229 -5.17 -32.02 -3.06
N LEU A 230 -5.74 -30.88 -3.49
CA LEU A 230 -5.37 -30.22 -4.76
C LEU A 230 -4.09 -29.37 -4.62
N MET A 231 -3.73 -29.00 -3.39
CA MET A 231 -2.49 -28.32 -3.06
C MET A 231 -1.84 -29.00 -1.84
N SER A 232 -0.51 -28.99 -1.78
CA SER A 232 0.24 -29.49 -0.62
C SER A 232 0.10 -28.56 0.57
N ASN A 233 0.13 -29.11 1.79
CA ASN A 233 0.23 -28.33 3.02
C ASN A 233 1.71 -28.06 3.38
N ASP A 234 2.42 -27.41 2.49
CA ASP A 234 3.84 -27.09 2.62
C ASP A 234 4.08 -25.62 3.01
N LEU A 235 5.34 -25.22 3.09
CA LEU A 235 5.72 -23.86 3.46
C LEU A 235 5.24 -22.83 2.42
N LEU A 236 5.32 -23.14 1.14
CA LEU A 236 4.83 -22.25 0.07
C LEU A 236 3.33 -21.96 0.23
N SER A 237 2.53 -23.01 0.41
CA SER A 237 1.08 -22.87 0.60
C SER A 237 0.76 -22.02 1.84
N LYS A 238 1.50 -22.21 2.95
CA LYS A 238 1.36 -21.39 4.16
C LYS A 238 1.72 -19.93 3.91
N VAL A 239 2.81 -19.66 3.22
CA VAL A 239 3.25 -18.29 2.84
C VAL A 239 2.16 -17.61 2.01
N ILE A 240 1.65 -18.27 0.97
CA ILE A 240 0.59 -17.72 0.12
C ILE A 240 -0.68 -17.46 0.93
N ILE A 241 -1.24 -18.49 1.58
CA ILE A 241 -2.53 -18.40 2.29
C ILE A 241 -2.51 -17.30 3.36
N ASN A 242 -1.44 -17.20 4.18
CA ASN A 242 -1.36 -16.18 5.22
C ASN A 242 -1.24 -14.76 4.63
N THR A 243 -0.46 -14.60 3.56
CA THR A 243 -0.29 -13.29 2.93
C THR A 243 -1.57 -12.81 2.23
N VAL A 244 -2.24 -13.71 1.50
CA VAL A 244 -3.48 -13.32 0.81
C VAL A 244 -4.64 -13.15 1.78
N ALA A 245 -4.67 -13.82 2.93
CA ALA A 245 -5.68 -13.60 3.96
C ALA A 245 -5.67 -12.14 4.46
N ALA A 246 -4.49 -11.58 4.72
CA ALA A 246 -4.34 -10.17 5.07
C ALA A 246 -4.78 -9.24 3.93
N SER A 247 -4.41 -9.58 2.68
CA SER A 247 -4.80 -8.78 1.52
C SER A 247 -6.31 -8.86 1.23
N ASP A 248 -6.92 -10.05 1.26
CA ASP A 248 -8.36 -10.25 1.13
C ASP A 248 -9.13 -9.41 2.18
N ALA A 249 -8.73 -9.50 3.45
CA ALA A 249 -9.34 -8.74 4.53
C ALA A 249 -9.25 -7.23 4.27
N ARG A 250 -8.05 -6.73 3.97
CA ARG A 250 -7.83 -5.31 3.71
C ARG A 250 -8.65 -4.79 2.52
N MET A 251 -8.59 -5.50 1.39
CA MET A 251 -9.26 -5.08 0.15
C MET A 251 -10.78 -5.25 0.25
N GLY A 252 -11.23 -6.21 1.03
CA GLY A 252 -12.64 -6.46 1.33
C GLY A 252 -13.23 -5.60 2.46
N GLY A 253 -12.50 -4.59 2.95
CA GLY A 253 -13.01 -3.59 3.88
C GLY A 253 -13.05 -4.03 5.36
N ALA A 254 -12.20 -5.00 5.77
CA ALA A 254 -12.08 -5.37 7.18
C ALA A 254 -11.72 -4.14 8.04
N PRO A 255 -12.36 -3.95 9.21
CA PRO A 255 -12.08 -2.84 10.12
C PRO A 255 -10.84 -3.11 10.99
N VAL A 256 -9.77 -3.60 10.37
CA VAL A 256 -8.49 -3.95 11.02
C VAL A 256 -7.36 -3.20 10.33
N VAL A 257 -6.49 -2.62 11.12
CA VAL A 257 -5.36 -1.81 10.65
C VAL A 257 -4.31 -2.70 10.00
N ALA A 258 -3.87 -2.33 8.81
CA ALA A 258 -2.68 -2.89 8.16
C ALA A 258 -1.46 -2.02 8.45
N MET A 259 -0.28 -2.61 8.56
CA MET A 259 0.97 -1.85 8.45
C MET A 259 1.33 -1.71 6.98
N SER A 260 1.38 -0.49 6.51
CA SER A 260 1.75 -0.15 5.13
C SER A 260 3.26 -0.05 4.93
N ASN A 261 3.70 -0.01 3.67
CA ASN A 261 5.05 0.36 3.28
C ASN A 261 4.96 1.29 2.09
N PHE A 262 5.71 2.38 2.10
CA PHE A 262 5.77 3.41 1.07
C PHE A 262 4.40 3.92 0.60
N GLY A 263 3.43 4.00 1.53
CA GLY A 263 2.07 4.47 1.27
C GLY A 263 1.09 3.40 0.79
N SER A 264 1.52 2.15 0.55
CA SER A 264 0.66 1.05 0.12
C SER A 264 0.52 -0.01 1.21
N GLY A 265 -0.73 -0.34 1.60
CA GLY A 265 -1.00 -1.40 2.57
C GLY A 265 -0.67 -2.79 2.02
N ASN A 266 -1.00 -3.09 0.74
CA ASN A 266 -0.62 -4.37 0.15
C ASN A 266 0.90 -4.50 -0.01
N GLN A 267 1.63 -3.40 -0.22
CA GLN A 267 3.09 -3.42 -0.17
C GLN A 267 3.60 -3.81 1.23
N GLY A 268 3.01 -3.23 2.28
CA GLY A 268 3.36 -3.59 3.66
C GLY A 268 3.05 -5.05 4.00
N ILE A 269 1.85 -5.53 3.64
CA ILE A 269 1.44 -6.93 3.82
C ILE A 269 2.39 -7.88 3.09
N THR A 270 2.70 -7.60 1.83
CA THR A 270 3.54 -8.46 0.97
C THR A 270 4.99 -8.47 1.43
N ALA A 271 5.52 -7.35 1.92
CA ALA A 271 6.87 -7.29 2.49
C ALA A 271 6.96 -8.00 3.87
N THR A 272 5.84 -8.11 4.59
CA THR A 272 5.81 -8.64 5.96
C THR A 272 5.52 -10.15 6.00
N MET A 273 4.36 -10.55 5.49
CA MET A 273 3.79 -11.86 5.80
C MET A 273 4.62 -13.05 5.33
N PRO A 274 5.24 -13.04 4.14
CA PRO A 274 6.13 -14.14 3.73
C PRO A 274 7.31 -14.33 4.69
N VAL A 275 7.89 -13.22 5.15
CA VAL A 275 9.03 -13.23 6.09
C VAL A 275 8.59 -13.78 7.45
N VAL A 276 7.43 -13.37 7.96
CA VAL A 276 6.86 -13.87 9.22
C VAL A 276 6.63 -15.37 9.17
N VAL A 277 5.98 -15.87 8.11
CA VAL A 277 5.67 -17.31 7.96
C VAL A 277 6.93 -18.15 7.85
N VAL A 278 7.95 -17.67 7.13
CA VAL A 278 9.25 -18.36 7.06
C VAL A 278 9.99 -18.32 8.39
N ALA A 279 9.96 -17.19 9.10
CA ALA A 279 10.56 -17.05 10.42
C ALA A 279 9.93 -17.99 11.45
N GLU A 280 8.60 -18.09 11.46
CA GLU A 280 7.85 -19.05 12.29
C GLU A 280 8.23 -20.51 11.96
N HIS A 281 8.35 -20.84 10.66
CA HIS A 281 8.77 -22.18 10.22
C HIS A 281 10.17 -22.56 10.70
N LEU A 282 11.08 -21.59 10.73
CA LEU A 282 12.47 -21.76 11.17
C LEU A 282 12.61 -21.68 12.71
N GLY A 283 11.59 -21.19 13.43
CA GLY A 283 11.63 -21.03 14.89
C GLY A 283 12.64 -19.99 15.35
N VAL A 284 12.83 -18.91 14.60
CA VAL A 284 13.81 -17.86 14.92
C VAL A 284 13.30 -16.94 16.05
N ASP A 285 14.25 -16.28 16.74
CA ASP A 285 13.94 -15.31 17.79
C ASP A 285 13.46 -13.94 17.24
N GLU A 286 13.00 -13.07 18.16
CA GLU A 286 12.51 -11.73 17.84
C GLU A 286 13.56 -10.85 17.14
N GLU A 287 14.82 -10.92 17.54
CA GLU A 287 15.88 -10.13 16.94
C GLU A 287 16.12 -10.55 15.49
N THR A 288 16.19 -11.84 15.24
CA THR A 288 16.33 -12.40 13.89
C THR A 288 15.14 -12.01 12.99
N LEU A 289 13.92 -12.08 13.51
CA LEU A 289 12.73 -11.63 12.79
C LEU A 289 12.78 -10.13 12.50
N ALA A 290 13.16 -9.29 13.47
CA ALA A 290 13.26 -7.85 13.28
C ALA A 290 14.28 -7.46 12.20
N ARG A 291 15.43 -8.14 12.16
CA ARG A 291 16.47 -7.95 11.13
C ARG A 291 15.95 -8.33 9.73
N ALA A 292 15.30 -9.49 9.61
CA ALA A 292 14.72 -9.95 8.34
C ALA A 292 13.62 -9.03 7.84
N LEU A 293 12.72 -8.57 8.71
CA LEU A 293 11.67 -7.61 8.39
C LEU A 293 12.25 -6.25 7.99
N SER A 294 13.26 -5.77 8.73
CA SER A 294 13.96 -4.52 8.38
C SER A 294 14.56 -4.59 6.98
N LEU A 295 15.25 -5.71 6.64
CA LEU A 295 15.79 -5.90 5.30
C LEU A 295 14.71 -5.92 4.23
N SER A 296 13.63 -6.67 4.45
CA SER A 296 12.50 -6.75 3.53
C SER A 296 11.90 -5.38 3.25
N HIS A 297 11.57 -4.64 4.31
CA HIS A 297 10.95 -3.32 4.18
C HIS A 297 11.89 -2.29 3.56
N LEU A 298 13.17 -2.26 3.94
CA LEU A 298 14.17 -1.37 3.35
C LEU A 298 14.41 -1.69 1.87
N THR A 299 14.47 -2.96 1.48
CA THR A 299 14.59 -3.35 0.07
C THR A 299 13.40 -2.85 -0.75
N ALA A 300 12.19 -3.06 -0.28
CA ALA A 300 10.99 -2.55 -0.94
C ALA A 300 11.00 -1.02 -1.05
N ILE A 301 11.39 -0.29 0.00
CA ILE A 301 11.55 1.17 0.02
C ILE A 301 12.64 1.61 -0.98
N SER A 302 13.82 0.98 -0.95
CA SER A 302 14.93 1.32 -1.85
C SER A 302 14.53 1.22 -3.32
N ILE A 303 13.83 0.15 -3.70
CA ILE A 303 13.37 -0.03 -5.08
C ILE A 303 12.28 0.98 -5.42
N HIS A 304 11.23 1.11 -4.57
CA HIS A 304 10.09 1.98 -4.85
C HIS A 304 10.46 3.47 -4.84
N SER A 305 11.42 3.89 -4.02
CA SER A 305 11.87 5.29 -3.97
C SER A 305 12.53 5.80 -5.25
N ARG A 306 12.91 4.89 -6.16
CA ARG A 306 13.52 5.23 -7.46
C ARG A 306 12.50 5.53 -8.56
N TYR A 307 11.20 5.41 -8.28
CA TYR A 307 10.11 5.76 -9.20
C TYR A 307 8.93 6.38 -8.45
N THR A 308 7.87 6.75 -9.17
CA THR A 308 6.72 7.44 -8.59
C THR A 308 5.89 6.54 -7.67
N ARG A 309 5.32 7.10 -6.59
CA ARG A 309 4.50 6.38 -5.61
C ARG A 309 3.30 5.65 -6.21
N LEU A 310 2.68 6.25 -7.22
CA LEU A 310 1.61 5.65 -8.02
C LEU A 310 2.16 5.42 -9.43
N SER A 311 2.13 4.18 -9.89
CA SER A 311 2.68 3.77 -11.19
C SER A 311 1.89 2.60 -11.75
N ALA A 312 2.14 2.26 -13.03
CA ALA A 312 1.59 1.06 -13.62
C ALA A 312 2.30 -0.24 -13.16
N LEU A 313 3.46 -0.17 -12.53
CA LEU A 313 4.04 -1.35 -11.87
C LEU A 313 3.27 -1.63 -10.57
N CYS A 314 2.89 -2.88 -10.36
CA CYS A 314 2.20 -3.28 -9.12
C CYS A 314 3.13 -3.16 -7.90
N ALA A 315 2.71 -2.37 -6.90
CA ALA A 315 3.48 -2.19 -5.66
C ALA A 315 3.74 -3.51 -4.91
N ALA A 316 2.84 -4.51 -5.07
CA ALA A 316 3.06 -5.85 -4.51
C ALA A 316 4.28 -6.54 -5.14
N SER A 317 4.61 -6.28 -6.43
CA SER A 317 5.82 -6.82 -7.07
C SER A 317 7.09 -6.32 -6.39
N THR A 318 7.17 -5.02 -6.15
CA THR A 318 8.31 -4.40 -5.43
C THR A 318 8.41 -4.90 -3.99
N ALA A 319 7.26 -5.05 -3.32
CA ALA A 319 7.22 -5.60 -1.96
C ALA A 319 7.66 -7.06 -1.91
N ALA A 320 7.28 -7.86 -2.91
CA ALA A 320 7.69 -9.27 -3.00
C ALA A 320 9.19 -9.42 -3.23
N MET A 321 9.84 -8.47 -3.93
CA MET A 321 11.30 -8.40 -4.01
C MET A 321 11.90 -8.18 -2.62
N GLY A 322 11.30 -7.30 -1.81
CA GLY A 322 11.67 -7.12 -0.40
C GLY A 322 11.48 -8.40 0.41
N ALA A 323 10.32 -9.06 0.28
CA ALA A 323 10.07 -10.33 0.96
C ALA A 323 11.06 -11.43 0.54
N ALA A 324 11.44 -11.50 -0.74
CA ALA A 324 12.46 -12.42 -1.22
C ALA A 324 13.81 -12.14 -0.54
N ALA A 325 14.21 -10.87 -0.38
CA ALA A 325 15.43 -10.51 0.35
C ALA A 325 15.37 -10.95 1.82
N GLY A 326 14.25 -10.69 2.52
CA GLY A 326 14.06 -11.11 3.91
C GLY A 326 14.07 -12.63 4.09
N MET A 327 13.37 -13.36 3.23
CA MET A 327 13.35 -14.84 3.25
C MET A 327 14.72 -15.42 2.93
N ALA A 328 15.41 -14.94 1.89
CA ALA A 328 16.75 -15.39 1.52
C ALA A 328 17.74 -15.16 2.68
N TRP A 329 17.64 -14.02 3.34
CA TRP A 329 18.47 -13.72 4.51
C TRP A 329 18.17 -14.67 5.69
N LEU A 330 16.91 -15.02 5.93
CA LEU A 330 16.54 -16.00 6.96
C LEU A 330 17.18 -17.37 6.70
N PHE A 331 17.18 -17.82 5.46
CA PHE A 331 17.74 -19.14 5.10
C PHE A 331 19.27 -19.18 5.05
N THR A 332 19.92 -18.13 4.55
CA THR A 332 21.34 -18.23 4.15
C THR A 332 22.29 -17.21 4.80
N ARG A 333 21.77 -16.08 5.26
CA ARG A 333 22.58 -14.91 5.71
C ARG A 333 23.53 -14.37 4.63
N ASP A 334 23.38 -14.79 3.37
CA ASP A 334 24.30 -14.46 2.28
C ASP A 334 23.74 -13.41 1.34
N ILE A 335 24.50 -12.33 1.11
CA ILE A 335 24.11 -11.24 0.21
C ILE A 335 24.02 -11.69 -1.25
N ASN A 336 24.82 -12.66 -1.69
CA ASN A 336 24.77 -13.14 -3.06
C ASN A 336 23.46 -13.89 -3.34
N THR A 337 23.00 -14.69 -2.38
CA THR A 337 21.67 -15.34 -2.47
C THR A 337 20.55 -14.30 -2.53
N ILE A 338 20.64 -13.20 -1.75
CA ILE A 338 19.67 -12.11 -1.78
C ILE A 338 19.68 -11.42 -3.14
N ASN A 339 20.86 -11.07 -3.67
CA ASN A 339 21.01 -10.44 -4.98
C ASN A 339 20.41 -11.29 -6.09
N THR A 340 20.73 -12.59 -6.10
CA THR A 340 20.22 -13.57 -7.05
C THR A 340 18.69 -13.68 -6.99
N ALA A 341 18.11 -13.72 -5.78
CA ALA A 341 16.67 -13.77 -5.61
C ALA A 341 15.98 -12.52 -6.20
N ILE A 342 16.54 -11.33 -6.02
CA ILE A 342 16.00 -10.09 -6.58
C ILE A 342 16.13 -10.05 -8.12
N ILE A 343 17.26 -10.50 -8.68
CA ILE A 343 17.45 -10.60 -10.13
C ILE A 343 16.39 -11.54 -10.73
N ASN A 344 16.19 -12.72 -10.12
CA ASN A 344 15.17 -13.68 -10.52
C ASN A 344 13.76 -13.08 -10.46
N MET A 345 13.44 -12.34 -9.39
CA MET A 345 12.15 -11.65 -9.25
C MET A 345 11.91 -10.64 -10.36
N ILE A 346 12.91 -9.81 -10.69
CA ILE A 346 12.79 -8.81 -11.76
C ILE A 346 12.58 -9.49 -13.11
N SER A 347 13.29 -10.58 -13.37
CA SER A 347 13.10 -11.37 -14.59
C SER A 347 11.69 -11.94 -14.73
N ASP A 348 11.08 -12.36 -13.61
CA ASP A 348 9.80 -13.09 -13.58
C ASP A 348 8.56 -12.16 -13.60
N ILE A 349 8.57 -11.07 -12.80
CA ILE A 349 7.33 -10.34 -12.49
C ILE A 349 7.32 -8.86 -12.90
N THR A 350 8.28 -8.40 -13.69
CA THR A 350 8.32 -6.99 -14.17
C THR A 350 7.05 -6.59 -14.94
N GLY A 351 6.35 -7.55 -15.56
CA GLY A 351 5.11 -7.31 -16.29
C GLY A 351 3.83 -7.28 -15.44
N MET A 352 3.91 -7.34 -14.10
CA MET A 352 2.73 -7.28 -13.24
C MET A 352 2.17 -5.86 -13.18
N ILE A 353 1.11 -5.60 -13.93
CA ILE A 353 0.50 -4.26 -14.07
C ILE A 353 -0.44 -3.97 -12.90
N CYS A 354 -0.37 -2.74 -12.39
CA CYS A 354 -1.33 -2.15 -11.45
C CYS A 354 -2.44 -1.42 -12.23
N ASP A 355 -3.60 -2.03 -12.29
CA ASP A 355 -4.82 -1.48 -12.88
C ASP A 355 -5.77 -0.85 -11.84
N GLY A 356 -5.22 -0.39 -10.74
CA GLY A 356 -5.94 0.23 -9.63
C GLY A 356 -6.11 -0.71 -8.43
N ALA A 357 -6.52 -0.12 -7.30
CA ALA A 357 -6.80 -0.89 -6.09
C ALA A 357 -8.19 -1.51 -6.16
N SER A 358 -8.28 -2.83 -5.93
CA SER A 358 -9.51 -3.60 -5.97
C SER A 358 -9.36 -4.92 -5.24
N ASN A 359 -10.46 -5.66 -5.06
CA ASN A 359 -10.41 -7.01 -4.47
C ASN A 359 -9.50 -7.98 -5.24
N SER A 360 -9.30 -7.75 -6.55
CA SER A 360 -8.37 -8.55 -7.36
C SER A 360 -6.90 -8.36 -6.98
N CYS A 361 -6.56 -7.35 -6.18
CA CYS A 361 -5.19 -7.18 -5.70
C CYS A 361 -4.69 -8.39 -4.91
N ALA A 362 -5.56 -9.11 -4.19
CA ALA A 362 -5.18 -10.33 -3.49
C ALA A 362 -4.71 -11.44 -4.44
N MET A 363 -5.24 -11.51 -5.67
CA MET A 363 -4.74 -12.40 -6.72
C MET A 363 -3.30 -12.05 -7.10
N LYS A 364 -3.03 -10.76 -7.33
CA LYS A 364 -1.68 -10.28 -7.66
C LYS A 364 -0.71 -10.54 -6.51
N VAL A 365 -1.14 -10.34 -5.26
CA VAL A 365 -0.35 -10.67 -4.06
C VAL A 365 0.00 -12.17 -4.05
N SER A 366 -0.94 -13.08 -4.31
CA SER A 366 -0.66 -14.52 -4.35
C SER A 366 0.40 -14.86 -5.40
N SER A 367 0.30 -14.29 -6.59
CA SER A 367 1.22 -14.55 -7.71
C SER A 367 2.65 -14.05 -7.39
N VAL A 368 2.79 -12.82 -6.90
CA VAL A 368 4.11 -12.26 -6.62
C VAL A 368 4.78 -12.92 -5.42
N VAL A 369 4.02 -13.36 -4.42
CA VAL A 369 4.54 -14.08 -3.25
C VAL A 369 5.00 -15.48 -3.63
N SER A 370 4.25 -16.18 -4.49
CA SER A 370 4.68 -17.45 -5.07
C SER A 370 5.98 -17.30 -5.86
N SER A 371 6.08 -16.25 -6.68
CA SER A 371 7.31 -15.91 -7.41
C SER A 371 8.48 -15.62 -6.46
N ALA A 372 8.25 -14.86 -5.38
CA ALA A 372 9.29 -14.55 -4.39
C ALA A 372 9.85 -15.82 -3.74
N PHE A 373 8.99 -16.74 -3.34
CA PHE A 373 9.42 -18.00 -2.75
C PHE A 373 10.19 -18.87 -3.75
N LYS A 374 9.69 -18.97 -5.00
CA LYS A 374 10.40 -19.63 -6.11
C LYS A 374 11.78 -19.03 -6.34
N ALA A 375 11.88 -17.69 -6.40
CA ALA A 375 13.14 -16.99 -6.62
C ALA A 375 14.16 -17.25 -5.52
N VAL A 376 13.72 -17.34 -4.27
CA VAL A 376 14.57 -17.70 -3.12
C VAL A 376 15.08 -19.14 -3.24
N LEU A 377 14.22 -20.10 -3.56
CA LEU A 377 14.63 -21.50 -3.75
C LEU A 377 15.66 -21.63 -4.88
N MET A 378 15.46 -20.94 -6.00
CA MET A 378 16.41 -20.91 -7.11
C MET A 378 17.75 -20.33 -6.67
N ALA A 379 17.72 -19.20 -5.96
CA ALA A 379 18.92 -18.53 -5.47
C ALA A 379 19.73 -19.40 -4.51
N MET A 380 19.06 -20.12 -3.62
CA MET A 380 19.72 -21.09 -2.71
C MET A 380 20.44 -22.25 -3.45
N GLN A 381 20.03 -22.52 -4.68
CA GLN A 381 20.69 -23.49 -5.57
C GLN A 381 21.64 -22.83 -6.58
N ASN A 382 22.03 -21.56 -6.35
CA ASN A 382 22.83 -20.75 -7.27
C ASN A 382 22.26 -20.66 -8.69
N SER A 383 20.94 -20.80 -8.85
CA SER A 383 20.23 -20.62 -10.12
C SER A 383 19.77 -19.17 -10.27
N CYS A 384 20.33 -18.48 -11.28
CA CYS A 384 20.08 -17.06 -11.54
C CYS A 384 19.72 -16.87 -13.01
N ALA A 385 18.78 -15.96 -13.29
CA ALA A 385 18.57 -15.46 -14.65
C ALA A 385 19.88 -14.89 -15.21
N GLY A 386 20.21 -15.22 -16.45
CA GLY A 386 21.47 -14.83 -17.07
C GLY A 386 21.57 -13.35 -17.35
N ALA A 387 22.77 -12.79 -17.31
CA ALA A 387 23.01 -11.36 -17.57
C ALA A 387 22.58 -10.88 -18.97
N ASN A 388 22.24 -11.80 -19.87
CA ASN A 388 21.73 -11.52 -21.22
C ASN A 388 20.22 -11.80 -21.33
N ASP A 389 19.53 -12.12 -20.24
CA ASP A 389 18.10 -12.44 -20.24
C ASP A 389 17.28 -11.15 -20.05
N GLY A 390 16.75 -10.61 -21.15
CA GLY A 390 15.85 -9.46 -21.11
C GLY A 390 16.50 -8.20 -20.51
N ILE A 391 15.97 -7.72 -19.38
CA ILE A 391 16.42 -6.48 -18.73
C ILE A 391 17.39 -6.69 -17.57
N VAL A 392 17.68 -7.93 -17.20
CA VAL A 392 18.56 -8.22 -16.07
C VAL A 392 20.03 -8.10 -16.46
N CYS A 393 20.86 -7.82 -15.47
CA CYS A 393 22.30 -7.71 -15.57
C CYS A 393 22.96 -8.58 -14.50
N ALA A 394 24.27 -8.79 -14.58
CA ALA A 394 25.04 -9.46 -13.53
C ALA A 394 25.00 -8.69 -12.20
N ASP A 395 24.89 -7.38 -12.25
CA ASP A 395 24.78 -6.49 -11.09
C ASP A 395 23.30 -6.25 -10.73
N VAL A 396 22.95 -6.48 -9.47
CA VAL A 396 21.58 -6.32 -8.97
C VAL A 396 21.11 -4.87 -8.99
N GLU A 397 21.99 -3.92 -8.68
CA GLU A 397 21.64 -2.49 -8.68
C GLU A 397 21.35 -1.99 -10.10
N GLN A 398 22.13 -2.44 -11.08
CA GLN A 398 21.88 -2.15 -12.47
C GLN A 398 20.56 -2.77 -12.94
N THR A 399 20.26 -3.99 -12.50
CA THR A 399 18.98 -4.68 -12.79
C THR A 399 17.79 -3.91 -12.21
N ILE A 400 17.88 -3.46 -10.95
CA ILE A 400 16.87 -2.59 -10.32
C ILE A 400 16.70 -1.28 -11.09
N ASN A 401 17.80 -0.65 -11.52
CA ASN A 401 17.75 0.58 -12.30
C ASN A 401 17.07 0.37 -13.66
N ASN A 402 17.29 -0.77 -14.32
CA ASN A 402 16.62 -1.11 -15.56
C ASN A 402 15.10 -1.27 -15.37
N LEU A 403 14.67 -1.95 -14.29
CA LEU A 403 13.26 -2.02 -13.90
C LEU A 403 12.68 -0.63 -13.70
N CYS A 404 13.32 0.20 -12.88
CA CYS A 404 12.84 1.56 -12.58
C CYS A 404 12.76 2.44 -13.83
N ARG A 405 13.68 2.27 -14.77
CA ARG A 405 13.64 2.96 -16.08
C ARG A 405 12.40 2.59 -16.89
N LEU A 406 11.98 1.31 -16.89
CA LEU A 406 10.72 0.89 -17.52
C LEU A 406 9.51 1.54 -16.84
N VAL A 407 9.51 1.59 -15.50
CA VAL A 407 8.41 2.19 -14.74
C VAL A 407 8.26 3.68 -15.03
N ILE A 408 9.38 4.43 -15.02
CA ILE A 408 9.37 5.89 -15.17
C ILE A 408 9.04 6.32 -16.61
N LYS A 409 9.46 5.54 -17.63
CA LYS A 409 9.33 5.94 -19.04
C LYS A 409 8.11 5.30 -19.71
N PRO A 410 8.17 4.02 -20.19
CA PRO A 410 7.07 3.47 -20.99
C PRO A 410 5.81 3.19 -20.18
N MET A 411 5.92 2.82 -18.90
CA MET A 411 4.73 2.49 -18.09
C MET A 411 3.88 3.70 -17.73
N THR A 412 4.33 4.92 -17.92
CA THR A 412 3.49 6.12 -17.79
C THR A 412 2.40 6.17 -18.87
N LEU A 413 2.68 5.69 -20.08
CA LEU A 413 1.67 5.55 -21.13
C LEU A 413 0.68 4.45 -20.81
N THR A 414 1.17 3.32 -20.28
CA THR A 414 0.32 2.22 -19.81
C THR A 414 -0.65 2.69 -18.71
N ASP A 415 -0.18 3.53 -17.80
CA ASP A 415 -0.99 4.09 -16.71
C ASP A 415 -2.12 4.98 -17.25
N LYS A 416 -1.82 5.84 -18.21
CA LYS A 416 -2.82 6.68 -18.89
C LYS A 416 -3.88 5.84 -19.60
N GLU A 417 -3.48 4.80 -20.31
CA GLU A 417 -4.41 3.92 -21.02
C GLU A 417 -5.33 3.16 -20.04
N ILE A 418 -4.78 2.67 -18.93
CA ILE A 418 -5.58 2.04 -17.87
C ILE A 418 -6.64 3.01 -17.35
N ILE A 419 -6.26 4.24 -17.03
CA ILE A 419 -7.19 5.28 -16.55
C ILE A 419 -8.26 5.56 -17.60
N SER A 420 -7.90 5.70 -18.88
CA SER A 420 -8.84 5.90 -19.99
C SER A 420 -9.88 4.78 -20.05
N ILE A 421 -9.45 3.52 -19.97
CA ILE A 421 -10.32 2.35 -19.93
C ILE A 421 -11.25 2.39 -18.70
N MET A 422 -10.74 2.78 -17.54
CA MET A 422 -11.54 2.83 -16.31
C MET A 422 -12.60 3.92 -16.32
N VAL A 423 -12.30 5.09 -16.89
CA VAL A 423 -13.23 6.22 -16.99
C VAL A 423 -14.31 5.92 -18.04
N ALA A 424 -14.04 5.09 -19.03
CA ALA A 424 -15.00 4.72 -20.08
C ALA A 424 -16.00 3.63 -19.65
N LYS A 425 -15.87 3.03 -18.48
CA LYS A 425 -16.81 2.02 -17.93
C LYS A 425 -18.01 2.68 -17.27
#